data_633d3695de691ec75a86233f6eb420f7
#
_entry.id   633d3695de691ec75a86233f6eb420f7
#
_cell.length_a   1.000
_cell.length_b   1.000
_cell.length_c   1.000
_cell.angle_alpha   90.00
_cell.angle_beta   90.00
_cell.angle_gamma   90.00
#
_symmetry.space_group_name_H-M   'P 1'
#
loop_
_entity.id
_entity.type
_entity.pdbx_description
1 polymer ?
#
loop_
_entity_poly.entity_id
_entity_poly.type
_entity_poly.pdbx_seq_one_letter_code
_entity_poly.pdbx_strand_id
1 'polypeptide(L)'
;MQQVGTASVIGALAGAALTSHRGRPATVAGALAGAAGLGAAEALARATQRPGEIPAAWSRILMSGALAAPLGWAADRLTGAHRLAGADPLPVATAAGAAAGALGLRPQKVLLGPVVGAAIGLGLRRLAPRTPGSVAAAAAVVGYRATSALLFRDAQVSLLAERVKPADVPFVVPLASQTRYVGTGYVRSLAQVLGGNYSPDVHDIGIVADLNELAGPDFDPAGIDPLVREFYEHTTRFALDIVPEWRLWVRPGYLLYRTLLARPLGQANVPMSQREAQHGVRSRIDTISGITGTLGSGAGGGLGGAAPAVVGDGGPADAEAVAVRGWIRSRADTGEPIYVGIYTTYRHQGRGYVSVGFPLPQASFTATLAPAARPGGGLVLDSRSELDQPGHYLTYIDPVSSDLTTLGVRGFAERLDVFVDGGELRAEHAFWVFGFPFLVLHYRMHRKD
;
A
#
# COMPACT_ATOMS: atom_id res chain seq x y z
N MET A 1 9.12 9.81 -19.69
CA MET A 1 10.42 10.50 -19.48
C MET A 1 10.89 10.50 -18.02
N GLN A 2 10.04 10.79 -17.04
CA GLN A 2 10.42 10.87 -15.61
C GLN A 2 10.98 9.57 -15.03
N GLN A 3 10.46 8.42 -15.42
CA GLN A 3 10.90 7.12 -14.89
C GLN A 3 12.25 6.65 -15.49
N VAL A 4 12.51 6.98 -16.74
CA VAL A 4 13.84 6.77 -17.34
C VAL A 4 14.88 7.62 -16.62
N GLY A 5 14.54 8.88 -16.29
CA GLY A 5 15.40 9.73 -15.49
C GLY A 5 15.70 9.14 -14.10
N THR A 6 14.70 8.59 -13.42
CA THR A 6 14.89 7.90 -12.13
C THR A 6 15.79 6.67 -12.27
N ALA A 7 15.59 5.87 -13.32
CA ALA A 7 16.44 4.73 -13.61
C ALA A 7 17.89 5.14 -13.86
N SER A 8 18.10 6.22 -14.60
CA SER A 8 19.45 6.77 -14.82
C SER A 8 20.12 7.21 -13.52
N VAL A 9 19.40 7.87 -12.61
CA VAL A 9 19.95 8.24 -11.29
C VAL A 9 20.33 7.02 -10.47
N ILE A 10 19.43 6.01 -10.40
CA ILE A 10 19.72 4.76 -9.68
C ILE A 10 20.93 4.06 -10.33
N GLY A 11 20.98 4.01 -11.65
CA GLY A 11 22.11 3.45 -12.39
C GLY A 11 23.44 4.18 -12.09
N ALA A 12 23.42 5.51 -12.00
CA ALA A 12 24.58 6.29 -11.62
C ALA A 12 25.09 5.91 -10.22
N LEU A 13 24.21 5.85 -9.25
CA LEU A 13 24.55 5.45 -7.86
C LEU A 13 25.10 4.02 -7.81
N ALA A 14 24.46 3.11 -8.53
CA ALA A 14 24.92 1.71 -8.62
C ALA A 14 26.31 1.60 -9.25
N GLY A 15 26.51 2.25 -10.41
CA GLY A 15 27.76 2.22 -11.12
C GLY A 15 28.90 2.85 -10.32
N ALA A 16 28.64 3.96 -9.62
CA ALA A 16 29.59 4.53 -8.68
C ALA A 16 29.96 3.58 -7.55
N ALA A 17 28.96 2.96 -6.92
CA ALA A 17 29.17 2.00 -5.83
C ALA A 17 29.98 0.78 -6.27
N LEU A 18 29.67 0.21 -7.44
CA LEU A 18 30.34 -0.97 -8.00
C LEU A 18 31.80 -0.71 -8.36
N THR A 19 32.16 0.52 -8.72
CA THR A 19 33.50 0.87 -9.20
C THR A 19 34.34 1.71 -8.22
N SER A 20 33.74 2.09 -7.08
CA SER A 20 34.37 2.97 -6.08
C SER A 20 35.71 2.43 -5.53
N HIS A 21 35.89 1.14 -5.51
CA HIS A 21 37.12 0.48 -5.05
C HIS A 21 38.30 0.62 -6.03
N ARG A 22 38.04 1.09 -7.27
CA ARG A 22 39.06 1.29 -8.32
C ARG A 22 39.54 2.74 -8.42
N GLY A 23 39.12 3.61 -7.50
CA GLY A 23 39.51 5.00 -7.44
C GLY A 23 38.55 5.96 -8.15
N ARG A 24 38.80 7.27 -7.99
CA ARG A 24 37.88 8.33 -8.46
C ARG A 24 37.55 8.30 -9.96
N PRO A 25 38.52 8.12 -10.88
CA PRO A 25 38.19 8.09 -12.32
C PRO A 25 37.25 6.93 -12.66
N ALA A 26 37.50 5.74 -12.09
CA ALA A 26 36.64 4.57 -12.30
C ALA A 26 35.24 4.78 -11.70
N THR A 27 35.13 5.46 -10.55
CA THR A 27 33.84 5.79 -9.94
C THR A 27 33.00 6.69 -10.84
N VAL A 28 33.62 7.74 -11.43
CA VAL A 28 32.92 8.63 -12.36
C VAL A 28 32.51 7.90 -13.64
N ALA A 29 33.42 7.11 -14.22
CA ALA A 29 33.13 6.31 -15.41
C ALA A 29 32.01 5.29 -15.13
N GLY A 30 32.05 4.63 -13.96
CA GLY A 30 31.02 3.71 -13.52
C GLY A 30 29.68 4.39 -13.33
N ALA A 31 29.65 5.59 -12.74
CA ALA A 31 28.42 6.37 -12.59
C ALA A 31 27.78 6.71 -13.95
N LEU A 32 28.57 7.18 -14.92
CA LEU A 32 28.11 7.50 -16.27
C LEU A 32 27.60 6.25 -17.01
N ALA A 33 28.37 5.17 -16.97
CA ALA A 33 27.99 3.90 -17.59
C ALA A 33 26.72 3.31 -16.95
N GLY A 34 26.61 3.37 -15.63
CA GLY A 34 25.43 2.91 -14.90
C GLY A 34 24.19 3.73 -15.23
N ALA A 35 24.33 5.09 -15.28
CA ALA A 35 23.24 5.97 -15.69
C ALA A 35 22.73 5.66 -17.10
N ALA A 36 23.65 5.58 -18.06
CA ALA A 36 23.31 5.28 -19.44
C ALA A 36 22.71 3.87 -19.59
N GLY A 37 23.34 2.86 -18.96
CA GLY A 37 22.93 1.46 -19.09
C GLY A 37 21.55 1.19 -18.49
N LEU A 38 21.30 1.64 -17.25
CA LEU A 38 20.00 1.40 -16.59
C LEU A 38 18.91 2.29 -17.18
N GLY A 39 19.23 3.53 -17.59
CA GLY A 39 18.31 4.40 -18.31
C GLY A 39 17.89 3.83 -19.65
N ALA A 40 18.83 3.30 -20.44
CA ALA A 40 18.53 2.64 -21.69
C ALA A 40 17.73 1.34 -21.50
N ALA A 41 18.08 0.54 -20.49
CA ALA A 41 17.34 -0.67 -20.13
C ALA A 41 15.88 -0.36 -19.80
N GLU A 42 15.63 0.67 -19.00
CA GLU A 42 14.27 1.10 -18.66
C GLU A 42 13.52 1.62 -19.88
N ALA A 43 14.18 2.45 -20.71
CA ALA A 43 13.60 2.96 -21.96
C ALA A 43 13.19 1.82 -22.90
N LEU A 44 14.06 0.82 -23.06
CA LEU A 44 13.79 -0.36 -23.89
C LEU A 44 12.63 -1.19 -23.33
N ALA A 45 12.63 -1.44 -22.00
CA ALA A 45 11.56 -2.18 -21.34
C ALA A 45 10.19 -1.52 -21.56
N ARG A 46 10.15 -0.18 -21.54
CA ARG A 46 8.92 0.60 -21.78
C ARG A 46 8.52 0.62 -23.25
N ALA A 47 9.48 0.74 -24.16
CA ALA A 47 9.19 0.72 -25.60
C ALA A 47 8.59 -0.62 -26.06
N THR A 48 8.87 -1.69 -25.34
CA THR A 48 8.33 -3.05 -25.61
C THR A 48 7.14 -3.42 -24.73
N GLN A 49 6.76 -2.56 -23.78
CA GLN A 49 5.64 -2.81 -22.86
C GLN A 49 4.31 -2.52 -23.55
N ARG A 50 3.36 -3.45 -23.44
CA ARG A 50 1.98 -3.21 -23.87
C ARG A 50 1.23 -2.39 -22.81
N PRO A 51 0.21 -1.60 -23.22
CA PRO A 51 -0.66 -0.91 -22.26
C PRO A 51 -1.21 -1.89 -21.22
N GLY A 52 -1.18 -1.49 -19.92
CA GLY A 52 -1.63 -2.33 -18.83
C GLY A 52 -0.69 -3.49 -18.45
N GLU A 53 0.43 -3.69 -19.13
CA GLU A 53 1.44 -4.67 -18.74
C GLU A 53 2.47 -4.08 -17.77
N ILE A 54 2.93 -4.96 -16.88
CA ILE A 54 4.00 -4.63 -15.95
C ILE A 54 5.34 -4.65 -16.69
N PRO A 55 6.28 -3.74 -16.37
CA PRO A 55 7.59 -3.72 -16.99
C PRO A 55 8.27 -5.10 -16.97
N ALA A 56 9.00 -5.42 -18.04
CA ALA A 56 9.63 -6.71 -18.24
C ALA A 56 10.42 -7.19 -17.00
N ALA A 57 10.34 -8.48 -16.68
CA ALA A 57 10.97 -9.07 -15.51
C ALA A 57 12.47 -8.78 -15.43
N TRP A 58 13.17 -8.82 -16.56
CA TRP A 58 14.61 -8.55 -16.65
C TRP A 58 14.98 -7.11 -16.23
N SER A 59 14.19 -6.10 -16.64
CA SER A 59 14.41 -4.70 -16.24
C SER A 59 14.29 -4.54 -14.73
N ARG A 60 13.28 -5.15 -14.13
CA ARG A 60 13.05 -5.13 -12.68
C ARG A 60 14.12 -5.88 -11.89
N ILE A 61 14.65 -6.99 -12.43
CA ILE A 61 15.77 -7.70 -11.83
C ILE A 61 17.01 -6.81 -11.82
N LEU A 62 17.33 -6.18 -12.95
CA LEU A 62 18.44 -5.23 -13.05
C LEU A 62 18.29 -4.04 -12.09
N MET A 63 17.11 -3.46 -12.04
CA MET A 63 16.80 -2.35 -11.13
C MET A 63 16.98 -2.75 -9.66
N SER A 64 16.54 -3.95 -9.29
CA SER A 64 16.71 -4.48 -7.92
C SER A 64 18.18 -4.65 -7.54
N GLY A 65 18.98 -5.19 -8.45
CA GLY A 65 20.44 -5.30 -8.27
C GLY A 65 21.13 -3.95 -8.16
N ALA A 66 20.72 -3.00 -9.00
CA ALA A 66 21.24 -1.63 -8.97
C ALA A 66 20.93 -0.92 -7.64
N LEU A 67 19.74 -1.12 -7.07
CA LEU A 67 19.39 -0.58 -5.75
C LEU A 67 20.17 -1.25 -4.61
N ALA A 68 20.54 -2.51 -4.74
CA ALA A 68 21.31 -3.24 -3.72
C ALA A 68 22.78 -2.82 -3.69
N ALA A 69 23.38 -2.43 -4.79
CA ALA A 69 24.81 -2.08 -4.88
C ALA A 69 25.23 -0.93 -3.93
N PRO A 70 24.54 0.22 -3.88
CA PRO A 70 24.85 1.29 -2.91
C PRO A 70 24.72 0.84 -1.46
N LEU A 71 23.76 -0.04 -1.16
CA LEU A 71 23.57 -0.57 0.21
C LEU A 71 24.73 -1.47 0.63
N GLY A 72 25.20 -2.35 -0.26
CA GLY A 72 26.37 -3.17 -0.02
C GLY A 72 27.65 -2.33 0.14
N TRP A 73 27.80 -1.26 -0.65
CA TRP A 73 28.88 -0.30 -0.50
C TRP A 73 28.83 0.43 0.86
N ALA A 74 27.65 0.85 1.29
CA ALA A 74 27.47 1.48 2.59
C ALA A 74 27.81 0.50 3.74
N ALA A 75 27.41 -0.75 3.64
CA ALA A 75 27.76 -1.80 4.61
C ALA A 75 29.29 -1.97 4.74
N ASP A 76 30.03 -2.02 3.62
CA ASP A 76 31.51 -2.07 3.64
C ASP A 76 32.13 -0.86 4.36
N ARG A 77 31.53 0.33 4.18
CA ARG A 77 32.01 1.55 4.82
C ARG A 77 31.75 1.58 6.32
N LEU A 78 30.58 1.15 6.74
CA LEU A 78 30.16 1.14 8.14
C LEU A 78 30.92 0.08 8.95
N THR A 79 31.19 -1.07 8.37
CA THR A 79 31.92 -2.16 9.04
C THR A 79 33.44 -1.99 9.02
N GLY A 80 33.95 -0.95 8.35
CA GLY A 80 35.37 -0.74 8.18
C GLY A 80 36.04 -1.77 7.26
N ALA A 81 35.28 -2.64 6.63
CA ALA A 81 35.73 -3.71 5.76
C ALA A 81 36.58 -3.20 4.56
N HIS A 82 36.37 -1.95 4.16
CA HIS A 82 37.19 -1.30 3.14
C HIS A 82 38.67 -1.08 3.56
N ARG A 83 38.97 -1.12 4.86
CA ARG A 83 40.35 -1.00 5.41
C ARG A 83 41.06 -2.32 5.52
N LEU A 84 40.33 -3.42 5.61
CA LEU A 84 40.83 -4.77 5.67
C LEU A 84 40.67 -5.36 4.27
N ALA A 85 41.71 -5.55 3.53
CA ALA A 85 41.76 -5.96 2.12
C ALA A 85 40.70 -7.03 1.68
N GLY A 86 39.42 -6.71 1.75
CA GLY A 86 38.23 -7.50 1.36
C GLY A 86 37.47 -8.04 2.56
N ALA A 87 36.23 -7.52 2.74
CA ALA A 87 35.24 -8.18 3.61
C ALA A 87 34.87 -9.53 2.99
N ASP A 88 34.60 -10.51 3.85
CA ASP A 88 34.01 -11.79 3.42
C ASP A 88 32.68 -11.48 2.69
N PRO A 89 32.51 -11.82 1.41
CA PRO A 89 31.31 -11.54 0.67
C PRO A 89 30.09 -12.33 1.17
N LEU A 90 30.29 -13.39 1.94
CA LEU A 90 29.24 -14.28 2.41
C LEU A 90 28.18 -13.57 3.28
N PRO A 91 28.54 -12.84 4.36
CA PRO A 91 27.52 -12.20 5.20
C PRO A 91 26.76 -11.10 4.44
N VAL A 92 27.42 -10.33 3.58
CA VAL A 92 26.79 -9.26 2.81
C VAL A 92 25.80 -9.85 1.80
N ALA A 93 26.20 -10.89 1.06
CA ALA A 93 25.33 -11.56 0.09
C ALA A 93 24.15 -12.25 0.78
N THR A 94 24.39 -12.91 1.92
CA THR A 94 23.32 -13.57 2.69
C THR A 94 22.32 -12.55 3.22
N ALA A 95 22.78 -11.43 3.78
CA ALA A 95 21.92 -10.38 4.29
C ALA A 95 21.13 -9.69 3.17
N ALA A 96 21.75 -9.41 2.02
CA ALA A 96 21.08 -8.82 0.87
C ALA A 96 20.03 -9.77 0.28
N GLY A 97 20.32 -11.05 0.17
CA GLY A 97 19.37 -12.08 -0.23
C GLY A 97 18.21 -12.21 0.75
N ALA A 98 18.48 -12.21 2.06
CA ALA A 98 17.46 -12.25 3.10
C ALA A 98 16.53 -11.03 3.04
N ALA A 99 17.08 -9.82 2.89
CA ALA A 99 16.32 -8.60 2.75
C ALA A 99 15.41 -8.64 1.48
N ALA A 100 15.99 -9.07 0.35
CA ALA A 100 15.22 -9.22 -0.89
C ALA A 100 14.12 -10.29 -0.77
N GLY A 101 14.39 -11.38 -0.07
CA GLY A 101 13.42 -12.44 0.22
C GLY A 101 12.31 -11.98 1.15
N ALA A 102 12.65 -11.23 2.20
CA ALA A 102 11.69 -10.67 3.14
C ALA A 102 10.71 -9.72 2.44
N LEU A 103 11.20 -8.92 1.47
CA LEU A 103 10.33 -8.08 0.64
C LEU A 103 9.42 -8.90 -0.29
N GLY A 104 9.67 -10.19 -0.48
CA GLY A 104 8.87 -11.07 -1.35
C GLY A 104 7.51 -11.49 -0.78
N LEU A 105 7.25 -11.29 0.50
CA LEU A 105 6.02 -11.51 1.25
C LEU A 105 5.41 -12.94 1.19
N ARG A 106 5.99 -13.89 0.50
CA ARG A 106 5.61 -15.30 0.53
C ARG A 106 6.61 -16.08 1.40
N PRO A 107 6.16 -16.93 2.33
CA PRO A 107 7.06 -17.68 3.21
C PRO A 107 8.18 -18.41 2.46
N GLN A 108 7.86 -19.02 1.33
CA GLN A 108 8.84 -19.70 0.48
C GLN A 108 9.90 -18.74 -0.10
N LYS A 109 9.51 -17.50 -0.46
CA LYS A 109 10.43 -16.48 -0.96
C LYS A 109 11.31 -15.91 0.15
N VAL A 110 10.74 -15.76 1.35
CA VAL A 110 11.49 -15.34 2.55
C VAL A 110 12.60 -16.32 2.88
N LEU A 111 12.32 -17.63 2.81
CA LEU A 111 13.33 -18.68 3.04
C LEU A 111 14.32 -18.78 1.88
N LEU A 112 13.87 -18.64 0.65
CA LEU A 112 14.73 -18.71 -0.55
C LEU A 112 15.78 -17.59 -0.55
N GLY A 113 15.44 -16.40 -0.07
CA GLY A 113 16.32 -15.23 -0.10
C GLY A 113 17.69 -15.47 0.55
N PRO A 114 17.75 -15.81 1.84
CA PRO A 114 19.02 -16.09 2.51
C PRO A 114 19.74 -17.31 1.93
N VAL A 115 19.02 -18.35 1.48
CA VAL A 115 19.62 -19.54 0.87
C VAL A 115 20.37 -19.18 -0.41
N VAL A 116 19.74 -18.45 -1.32
CA VAL A 116 20.38 -17.99 -2.58
C VAL A 116 21.50 -17.01 -2.28
N GLY A 117 21.28 -16.07 -1.35
CA GLY A 117 22.32 -15.14 -0.91
C GLY A 117 23.55 -15.84 -0.37
N ALA A 118 23.35 -16.85 0.49
CA ALA A 118 24.45 -17.66 1.03
C ALA A 118 25.18 -18.46 -0.05
N ALA A 119 24.45 -19.07 -0.98
CA ALA A 119 25.03 -19.82 -2.11
C ALA A 119 25.92 -18.93 -2.98
N ILE A 120 25.44 -17.73 -3.32
CA ILE A 120 26.21 -16.74 -4.09
C ILE A 120 27.41 -16.25 -3.28
N GLY A 121 27.22 -15.93 -2.00
CA GLY A 121 28.29 -15.50 -1.11
C GLY A 121 29.41 -16.55 -0.97
N LEU A 122 29.05 -17.82 -0.84
CA LEU A 122 30.01 -18.95 -0.83
C LEU A 122 30.73 -19.08 -2.16
N GLY A 123 30.02 -18.95 -3.27
CA GLY A 123 30.65 -18.95 -4.59
C GLY A 123 31.64 -17.81 -4.76
N LEU A 124 31.26 -16.58 -4.39
CA LEU A 124 32.15 -15.41 -4.43
C LEU A 124 33.34 -15.56 -3.50
N ARG A 125 33.14 -16.09 -2.29
CA ARG A 125 34.22 -16.36 -1.32
C ARG A 125 35.28 -17.34 -1.86
N ARG A 126 34.86 -18.34 -2.63
CA ARG A 126 35.74 -19.33 -3.23
C ARG A 126 36.44 -18.81 -4.49
N LEU A 127 35.72 -18.12 -5.37
CA LEU A 127 36.19 -17.71 -6.70
C LEU A 127 36.81 -16.30 -6.70
N ALA A 128 36.34 -15.43 -5.86
CA ALA A 128 36.74 -14.02 -5.78
C ALA A 128 36.63 -13.49 -4.33
N PRO A 129 37.49 -13.96 -3.42
CA PRO A 129 37.39 -13.68 -1.97
C PRO A 129 37.45 -12.19 -1.60
N ARG A 130 37.97 -11.37 -2.49
CA ARG A 130 38.04 -9.90 -2.30
C ARG A 130 36.90 -9.14 -2.99
N THR A 131 35.76 -9.78 -3.19
CA THR A 131 34.59 -9.13 -3.82
C THR A 131 34.07 -8.00 -2.94
N PRO A 132 33.94 -6.75 -3.46
CA PRO A 132 33.33 -5.65 -2.73
C PRO A 132 31.88 -5.96 -2.33
N GLY A 133 31.45 -5.47 -1.17
CA GLY A 133 30.09 -5.67 -0.69
C GLY A 133 29.02 -5.14 -1.65
N SER A 134 29.32 -4.07 -2.41
CA SER A 134 28.43 -3.58 -3.48
C SER A 134 28.16 -4.64 -4.55
N VAL A 135 29.19 -5.36 -4.97
CA VAL A 135 29.07 -6.45 -5.96
C VAL A 135 28.39 -7.67 -5.35
N ALA A 136 28.75 -8.02 -4.11
CA ALA A 136 28.16 -9.17 -3.40
C ALA A 136 26.65 -8.97 -3.19
N ALA A 137 26.23 -7.78 -2.76
CA ALA A 137 24.82 -7.44 -2.55
C ALA A 137 24.04 -7.44 -3.88
N ALA A 138 24.59 -6.80 -4.92
CA ALA A 138 23.94 -6.75 -6.23
C ALA A 138 23.77 -8.17 -6.83
N ALA A 139 24.83 -8.99 -6.77
CA ALA A 139 24.80 -10.36 -7.28
C ALA A 139 23.79 -11.23 -6.52
N ALA A 140 23.72 -11.11 -5.19
CA ALA A 140 22.78 -11.85 -4.36
C ALA A 140 21.32 -11.48 -4.68
N VAL A 141 21.02 -10.19 -4.83
CA VAL A 141 19.67 -9.74 -5.16
C VAL A 141 19.27 -10.13 -6.57
N VAL A 142 20.16 -9.95 -7.56
CA VAL A 142 19.91 -10.40 -8.94
C VAL A 142 19.68 -11.90 -8.99
N GLY A 143 20.56 -12.68 -8.36
CA GLY A 143 20.45 -14.14 -8.32
C GLY A 143 19.17 -14.61 -7.64
N TYR A 144 18.83 -14.04 -6.49
CA TYR A 144 17.57 -14.33 -5.82
C TYR A 144 16.36 -14.01 -6.71
N ARG A 145 16.35 -12.84 -7.34
CA ARG A 145 15.24 -12.43 -8.23
C ARG A 145 15.11 -13.34 -9.44
N ALA A 146 16.23 -13.70 -10.06
CA ALA A 146 16.24 -14.63 -11.18
C ALA A 146 15.75 -16.02 -10.76
N THR A 147 16.27 -16.56 -9.65
CA THR A 147 15.86 -17.86 -9.11
C THR A 147 14.39 -17.86 -8.73
N SER A 148 13.92 -16.80 -8.06
CA SER A 148 12.50 -16.65 -7.71
C SER A 148 11.60 -16.61 -8.96
N ALA A 149 12.01 -15.91 -10.01
CA ALA A 149 11.27 -15.84 -11.25
C ALA A 149 11.17 -17.20 -11.97
N LEU A 150 12.24 -18.00 -11.89
CA LEU A 150 12.28 -19.34 -12.47
C LEU A 150 11.43 -20.35 -11.68
N LEU A 151 11.62 -20.38 -10.36
CA LEU A 151 10.97 -21.38 -9.50
C LEU A 151 9.47 -21.16 -9.36
N PHE A 152 9.05 -19.90 -9.23
CA PHE A 152 7.64 -19.60 -8.95
C PHE A 152 6.85 -19.22 -10.21
N ARG A 153 7.50 -19.09 -11.34
CA ARG A 153 6.90 -18.65 -12.62
C ARG A 153 6.03 -17.40 -12.51
N ASP A 154 6.12 -16.72 -11.39
CA ASP A 154 5.41 -15.50 -11.06
C ASP A 154 6.16 -14.29 -11.60
N ALA A 155 6.85 -14.48 -12.69
CA ALA A 155 7.80 -13.51 -13.25
C ALA A 155 7.29 -12.07 -13.28
N GLN A 156 6.04 -11.91 -12.90
CA GLN A 156 5.39 -10.75 -13.40
C GLN A 156 5.35 -9.61 -12.47
N VAL A 157 5.55 -9.77 -11.19
CA VAL A 157 5.11 -8.64 -10.46
C VAL A 157 5.96 -8.29 -9.30
N SER A 158 5.72 -7.15 -8.84
CA SER A 158 6.28 -6.60 -7.65
C SER A 158 6.39 -7.68 -6.59
N LEU A 159 7.32 -7.51 -5.73
CA LEU A 159 7.67 -8.33 -4.59
C LEU A 159 6.50 -8.67 -3.67
N LEU A 160 5.36 -7.99 -3.81
CA LEU A 160 4.28 -7.96 -2.85
C LEU A 160 2.92 -8.40 -3.39
N ALA A 161 2.80 -8.71 -4.71
CA ALA A 161 1.47 -8.73 -5.30
C ALA A 161 1.31 -9.80 -6.38
N GLU A 162 0.13 -10.38 -6.49
CA GLU A 162 -0.35 -11.15 -7.63
C GLU A 162 -1.18 -10.26 -8.54
N ARG A 163 -1.13 -10.52 -9.85
CA ARG A 163 -2.00 -9.83 -10.80
C ARG A 163 -3.41 -10.36 -10.63
N VAL A 164 -4.35 -9.45 -10.42
CA VAL A 164 -5.78 -9.74 -10.34
C VAL A 164 -6.44 -9.06 -11.53
N LYS A 165 -7.39 -9.72 -12.16
CA LYS A 165 -8.17 -9.08 -13.22
C LYS A 165 -9.10 -8.05 -12.59
N PRO A 166 -9.18 -6.82 -13.13
CA PRO A 166 -10.09 -5.81 -12.60
C PRO A 166 -11.55 -6.27 -12.50
N ALA A 167 -11.98 -7.16 -13.42
CA ALA A 167 -13.32 -7.74 -13.40
C ALA A 167 -13.58 -8.65 -12.17
N ASP A 168 -12.52 -9.24 -11.61
CA ASP A 168 -12.64 -10.13 -10.44
C ASP A 168 -12.68 -9.32 -9.12
N VAL A 169 -12.43 -8.02 -9.18
CA VAL A 169 -12.39 -7.11 -8.02
C VAL A 169 -13.16 -5.82 -8.32
N PRO A 170 -14.48 -5.89 -8.53
CA PRO A 170 -15.31 -4.76 -8.96
C PRO A 170 -15.35 -3.60 -7.94
N PHE A 171 -14.97 -3.87 -6.71
CA PHE A 171 -14.91 -2.91 -5.60
C PHE A 171 -13.63 -2.06 -5.58
N VAL A 172 -12.63 -2.41 -6.38
CA VAL A 172 -11.42 -1.60 -6.49
C VAL A 172 -11.74 -0.36 -7.30
N VAL A 173 -12.05 0.71 -6.60
CA VAL A 173 -12.26 2.01 -7.24
C VAL A 173 -10.91 2.62 -7.58
N PRO A 174 -10.64 2.90 -8.85
CA PRO A 174 -9.35 3.41 -9.31
C PRO A 174 -9.22 4.91 -9.02
N LEU A 175 -9.29 5.28 -7.75
CA LEU A 175 -9.18 6.66 -7.31
C LEU A 175 -7.72 7.01 -7.04
N ALA A 176 -7.03 7.53 -8.05
CA ALA A 176 -5.68 8.06 -7.88
C ALA A 176 -5.71 9.54 -7.57
N SER A 177 -4.76 10.00 -6.76
CA SER A 177 -4.49 11.43 -6.63
C SER A 177 -3.89 11.96 -7.92
N GLN A 178 -4.43 13.03 -8.45
CA GLN A 178 -3.90 13.73 -9.63
C GLN A 178 -2.62 14.51 -9.32
N THR A 179 -2.36 14.75 -8.05
CA THR A 179 -1.16 15.42 -7.57
C THR A 179 -0.25 14.40 -6.87
N ARG A 180 0.98 14.81 -6.55
CA ARG A 180 1.89 14.01 -5.72
C ARG A 180 1.53 14.03 -4.23
N TYR A 181 0.54 14.82 -3.85
CA TYR A 181 0.10 15.01 -2.48
C TYR A 181 -1.39 14.71 -2.38
N VAL A 182 -1.78 13.80 -1.51
CA VAL A 182 -3.18 13.45 -1.26
C VAL A 182 -3.81 14.52 -0.36
N GLY A 183 -3.45 14.54 0.90
CA GLY A 183 -3.87 15.57 1.86
C GLY A 183 -5.38 15.62 2.12
N THR A 184 -5.76 16.57 2.97
CA THR A 184 -7.17 16.76 3.39
C THR A 184 -8.08 17.35 2.29
N GLY A 185 -7.50 17.80 1.18
CA GLY A 185 -8.24 18.35 0.02
C GLY A 185 -8.54 17.33 -1.08
N TYR A 186 -8.16 16.08 -0.89
CA TYR A 186 -8.28 15.04 -1.92
C TYR A 186 -9.70 14.87 -2.45
N VAL A 187 -10.73 14.78 -1.57
CA VAL A 187 -12.12 14.54 -1.97
C VAL A 187 -12.65 15.69 -2.83
N ARG A 188 -12.27 16.94 -2.54
CA ARG A 188 -12.59 18.10 -3.37
C ARG A 188 -12.00 17.99 -4.77
N SER A 189 -10.72 17.62 -4.86
CA SER A 189 -10.05 17.44 -6.15
C SER A 189 -10.65 16.29 -6.95
N LEU A 190 -11.05 15.22 -6.26
CA LEU A 190 -11.75 14.09 -6.86
C LEU A 190 -13.11 14.50 -7.44
N ALA A 191 -13.88 15.31 -6.72
CA ALA A 191 -15.18 15.81 -7.21
C ALA A 191 -15.03 16.60 -8.52
N GLN A 192 -13.99 17.43 -8.65
CA GLN A 192 -13.70 18.15 -9.89
C GLN A 192 -13.42 17.21 -11.07
N VAL A 193 -12.71 16.10 -10.82
CA VAL A 193 -12.41 15.10 -11.85
C VAL A 193 -13.64 14.32 -12.27
N LEU A 194 -14.48 13.97 -11.30
CA LEU A 194 -15.71 13.19 -11.54
C LEU A 194 -16.88 14.02 -12.03
N GLY A 195 -16.75 15.35 -12.03
CA GLY A 195 -17.86 16.26 -12.38
C GLY A 195 -19.03 16.21 -11.39
N GLY A 196 -18.76 15.82 -10.13
CA GLY A 196 -19.76 15.69 -9.08
C GLY A 196 -19.82 16.91 -8.14
N ASN A 197 -20.87 16.99 -7.36
CA ASN A 197 -21.09 18.02 -6.34
C ASN A 197 -20.36 17.67 -5.06
N TYR A 198 -19.42 18.53 -4.64
CA TYR A 198 -18.64 18.36 -3.43
C TYR A 198 -19.30 19.03 -2.22
N SER A 199 -19.48 18.27 -1.15
CA SER A 199 -19.96 18.78 0.13
C SER A 199 -18.92 18.46 1.24
N PRO A 200 -18.28 19.49 1.81
CA PRO A 200 -17.30 19.30 2.89
C PRO A 200 -17.99 19.12 4.24
N ASP A 201 -17.34 18.36 5.13
CA ASP A 201 -17.67 18.23 6.57
C ASP A 201 -19.18 17.99 6.79
N VAL A 202 -19.73 17.01 6.10
CA VAL A 202 -21.18 16.73 6.14
C VAL A 202 -21.58 16.22 7.50
N HIS A 203 -22.61 16.82 8.07
CA HIS A 203 -23.16 16.40 9.36
C HIS A 203 -24.08 15.18 9.19
N ASP A 204 -24.18 14.40 10.24
CA ASP A 204 -25.10 13.28 10.36
C ASP A 204 -24.98 12.24 9.24
N ILE A 205 -23.74 11.92 8.88
CA ILE A 205 -23.43 10.90 7.86
C ILE A 205 -22.41 9.90 8.40
N GLY A 206 -22.51 8.66 7.93
CA GLY A 206 -21.60 7.56 8.27
C GLY A 206 -20.68 7.15 7.14
N ILE A 207 -19.73 6.30 7.50
CA ILE A 207 -18.84 5.62 6.54
C ILE A 207 -19.56 4.54 5.75
N VAL A 208 -20.67 4.02 6.27
CA VAL A 208 -21.59 3.10 5.60
C VAL A 208 -22.94 3.81 5.51
N ALA A 209 -23.68 3.60 4.42
CA ALA A 209 -25.00 4.19 4.23
C ALA A 209 -26.06 3.48 5.08
N ASP A 210 -26.06 2.17 5.03
CA ASP A 210 -26.94 1.26 5.76
C ASP A 210 -26.20 -0.04 6.04
N LEU A 211 -26.10 -0.44 7.31
CA LEU A 211 -25.47 -1.72 7.68
C LEU A 211 -26.19 -2.93 7.10
N ASN A 212 -27.47 -2.81 6.71
CA ASN A 212 -28.18 -3.89 6.07
C ASN A 212 -27.61 -4.28 4.70
N GLU A 213 -26.86 -3.39 4.05
CA GLU A 213 -26.10 -3.69 2.82
C GLU A 213 -25.05 -4.78 3.03
N LEU A 214 -24.58 -4.97 4.28
CA LEU A 214 -23.58 -5.97 4.63
C LEU A 214 -24.18 -7.36 4.91
N ALA A 215 -25.50 -7.50 4.95
CA ALA A 215 -26.16 -8.76 5.22
C ALA A 215 -25.71 -9.88 4.26
N GLY A 216 -25.57 -11.08 4.78
CA GLY A 216 -25.17 -12.26 4.03
C GLY A 216 -25.40 -13.56 4.81
N PRO A 217 -25.04 -14.72 4.24
CA PRO A 217 -25.24 -16.02 4.90
C PRO A 217 -24.55 -16.12 6.27
N ASP A 218 -23.42 -15.41 6.43
CA ASP A 218 -22.56 -15.49 7.61
C ASP A 218 -22.68 -14.26 8.52
N PHE A 219 -23.50 -13.28 8.14
CA PHE A 219 -23.65 -12.03 8.88
C PHE A 219 -25.07 -11.47 8.81
N ASP A 220 -25.70 -11.34 9.99
CA ASP A 220 -26.99 -10.68 10.17
C ASP A 220 -26.82 -9.34 10.89
N PRO A 221 -27.04 -8.21 10.21
CA PRO A 221 -26.94 -6.87 10.81
C PRO A 221 -27.96 -6.60 11.91
N ALA A 222 -29.07 -7.36 11.99
CA ALA A 222 -30.10 -7.16 13.02
C ALA A 222 -29.57 -7.45 14.44
N GLY A 223 -28.52 -8.26 14.57
CA GLY A 223 -27.86 -8.56 15.86
C GLY A 223 -26.85 -7.51 16.32
N ILE A 224 -26.64 -6.44 15.57
CA ILE A 224 -25.66 -5.41 15.92
C ILE A 224 -26.25 -4.40 16.93
N ASP A 225 -25.45 -4.10 17.96
CA ASP A 225 -25.80 -3.12 19.00
C ASP A 225 -26.15 -1.77 18.36
N PRO A 226 -27.23 -1.11 18.81
CA PRO A 226 -27.67 0.17 18.24
C PRO A 226 -26.59 1.27 18.24
N LEU A 227 -25.70 1.31 19.26
CA LEU A 227 -24.62 2.29 19.33
C LEU A 227 -23.51 1.99 18.32
N VAL A 228 -23.22 0.69 18.07
CA VAL A 228 -22.30 0.27 17.01
C VAL A 228 -22.88 0.60 15.65
N ARG A 229 -24.17 0.32 15.43
CA ARG A 229 -24.88 0.69 14.20
C ARG A 229 -24.83 2.19 13.96
N GLU A 230 -25.18 3.00 14.97
CA GLU A 230 -25.13 4.44 14.88
C GLU A 230 -23.75 4.97 14.49
N PHE A 231 -22.69 4.36 15.02
CA PHE A 231 -21.33 4.76 14.64
C PHE A 231 -21.06 4.56 13.14
N TYR A 232 -21.46 3.45 12.57
CA TYR A 232 -21.20 3.19 11.14
C TYR A 232 -22.09 4.04 10.23
N GLU A 233 -23.37 4.22 10.58
CA GLU A 233 -24.34 4.94 9.76
C GLU A 233 -24.31 6.46 10.00
N HIS A 234 -23.78 6.92 11.14
CA HIS A 234 -23.71 8.31 11.57
C HIS A 234 -22.34 8.65 12.21
N THR A 235 -21.24 8.24 11.57
CA THR A 235 -19.86 8.37 12.11
C THR A 235 -19.53 9.81 12.51
N THR A 236 -20.08 10.81 11.82
CA THR A 236 -19.79 12.23 12.10
C THR A 236 -20.33 12.73 13.43
N ARG A 237 -21.26 12.01 14.06
CA ARG A 237 -21.74 12.29 15.42
C ARG A 237 -20.71 11.99 16.50
N PHE A 238 -19.64 11.27 16.17
CA PHE A 238 -18.65 10.78 17.13
C PHE A 238 -17.32 11.50 17.01
N ALA A 239 -16.72 11.79 18.15
CA ALA A 239 -15.31 12.11 18.30
C ALA A 239 -14.53 10.83 18.63
N LEU A 240 -13.27 10.78 18.19
CA LEU A 240 -12.43 9.60 18.32
C LEU A 240 -11.13 9.96 19.04
N ASP A 241 -10.88 9.31 20.17
CA ASP A 241 -9.58 9.31 20.83
C ASP A 241 -8.82 8.07 20.40
N ILE A 242 -7.56 8.26 19.99
CA ILE A 242 -6.74 7.19 19.41
C ILE A 242 -5.53 6.94 20.29
N VAL A 243 -5.33 5.69 20.70
CA VAL A 243 -4.12 5.24 21.39
C VAL A 243 -3.38 4.23 20.50
N PRO A 244 -2.25 4.63 19.87
CA PRO A 244 -1.49 3.75 19.01
C PRO A 244 -0.53 2.86 19.82
N GLU A 245 -0.59 1.56 19.58
CA GLU A 245 0.32 0.56 20.13
C GLU A 245 1.20 -0.01 19.00
N TRP A 246 2.36 0.57 18.80
CA TRP A 246 3.35 0.11 17.83
C TRP A 246 4.27 -0.95 18.44
N ARG A 247 4.45 -2.07 17.75
CA ARG A 247 5.48 -3.05 18.14
C ARG A 247 6.88 -2.48 17.93
N LEU A 248 7.80 -2.78 18.84
CA LEU A 248 9.15 -2.17 18.85
C LEU A 248 9.92 -2.42 17.55
N TRP A 249 9.81 -3.61 17.00
CA TRP A 249 10.56 -4.03 15.82
C TRP A 249 10.22 -3.23 14.55
N VAL A 250 9.01 -2.66 14.45
CA VAL A 250 8.58 -1.91 13.26
C VAL A 250 8.86 -0.41 13.37
N ARG A 251 9.06 0.12 14.58
CA ARG A 251 9.21 1.57 14.82
C ARG A 251 10.31 2.24 13.98
N PRO A 252 11.52 1.68 13.84
CA PRO A 252 12.56 2.30 13.01
C PRO A 252 12.16 2.40 11.54
N GLY A 253 11.57 1.32 10.99
CA GLY A 253 11.07 1.29 9.62
C GLY A 253 9.92 2.26 9.40
N TYR A 254 9.00 2.35 10.36
CA TYR A 254 7.89 3.29 10.28
C TYR A 254 8.35 4.76 10.39
N LEU A 255 9.34 5.07 11.22
CA LEU A 255 9.90 6.42 11.29
C LEU A 255 10.49 6.86 9.94
N LEU A 256 11.21 5.94 9.28
CA LEU A 256 11.73 6.17 7.94
C LEU A 256 10.60 6.35 6.91
N TYR A 257 9.61 5.46 6.90
CA TYR A 257 8.42 5.56 6.05
C TYR A 257 7.68 6.89 6.27
N ARG A 258 7.44 7.26 7.52
CA ARG A 258 6.73 8.48 7.89
C ARG A 258 7.42 9.74 7.38
N THR A 259 8.77 9.77 7.50
CA THR A 259 9.57 10.93 7.07
C THR A 259 9.69 11.03 5.56
N LEU A 260 9.92 9.90 4.89
CA LEU A 260 10.21 9.88 3.45
C LEU A 260 8.96 9.77 2.57
N LEU A 261 7.88 9.17 3.10
CA LEU A 261 6.69 8.86 2.31
C LEU A 261 5.41 9.45 2.90
N ALA A 262 5.03 9.10 4.12
CA ALA A 262 3.72 9.44 4.66
C ALA A 262 3.47 10.96 4.69
N ARG A 263 4.40 11.73 5.24
CA ARG A 263 4.30 13.20 5.28
C ARG A 263 4.35 13.84 3.90
N PRO A 264 5.31 13.53 3.02
CA PRO A 264 5.33 14.06 1.66
C PRO A 264 4.11 13.68 0.82
N LEU A 265 3.47 12.54 1.09
CA LEU A 265 2.25 12.12 0.40
C LEU A 265 0.98 12.72 1.02
N GLY A 266 1.02 13.14 2.28
CA GLY A 266 -0.17 13.54 3.02
C GLY A 266 -1.14 12.38 3.25
N GLN A 267 -0.62 11.15 3.48
CA GLN A 267 -1.39 9.92 3.64
C GLN A 267 -0.71 8.94 4.58
N ALA A 268 -1.50 8.22 5.39
CA ALA A 268 -1.06 7.18 6.33
C ALA A 268 0.02 7.64 7.33
N ASN A 269 -0.13 8.87 7.85
CA ASN A 269 0.76 9.48 8.83
C ASN A 269 0.23 9.26 10.25
N VAL A 270 0.17 8.00 10.68
CA VAL A 270 -0.37 7.58 11.98
C VAL A 270 0.53 8.05 13.13
N PRO A 271 -0.01 8.53 14.27
CA PRO A 271 0.78 8.89 15.44
C PRO A 271 1.66 7.73 15.92
N MET A 272 2.89 8.04 16.34
CA MET A 272 3.81 7.01 16.87
C MET A 272 3.65 6.74 18.35
N SER A 273 3.02 7.64 19.09
CA SER A 273 2.87 7.54 20.52
C SER A 273 1.57 8.19 20.98
N GLN A 274 1.14 7.82 22.17
CA GLN A 274 0.01 8.46 22.84
C GLN A 274 0.22 9.98 23.00
N ARG A 275 1.45 10.43 23.26
CA ARG A 275 1.77 11.86 23.38
C ARG A 275 1.48 12.63 22.09
N GLU A 276 1.76 12.04 20.93
CA GLU A 276 1.38 12.64 19.65
C GLU A 276 -0.14 12.61 19.42
N ALA A 277 -0.81 11.54 19.85
CA ALA A 277 -2.26 11.40 19.73
C ALA A 277 -3.03 12.35 20.65
N GLN A 278 -2.45 12.77 21.79
CA GLN A 278 -3.06 13.74 22.74
C GLN A 278 -3.32 15.13 22.14
N HIS A 279 -2.67 15.47 21.00
CA HIS A 279 -2.98 16.70 20.27
C HIS A 279 -4.36 16.68 19.59
N GLY A 280 -5.08 15.58 19.73
CA GLY A 280 -6.42 15.38 19.19
C GLY A 280 -6.43 15.04 17.69
N VAL A 281 -7.51 14.42 17.28
CA VAL A 281 -7.77 14.07 15.89
C VAL A 281 -9.07 14.73 15.45
N ARG A 282 -8.99 15.59 14.44
CA ARG A 282 -10.18 16.08 13.76
C ARG A 282 -10.61 15.03 12.75
N SER A 283 -11.85 14.60 12.85
CA SER A 283 -12.48 13.61 11.99
C SER A 283 -13.69 14.24 11.29
N ARG A 284 -13.73 14.16 9.96
CA ARG A 284 -14.86 14.63 9.15
C ARG A 284 -15.09 13.70 7.96
N ILE A 285 -16.30 13.75 7.42
CA ILE A 285 -16.63 13.08 6.16
C ILE A 285 -17.00 14.15 5.14
N ASP A 286 -16.25 14.16 4.04
CA ASP A 286 -16.59 14.93 2.84
C ASP A 286 -17.29 13.98 1.85
N THR A 287 -18.27 14.50 1.09
CA THR A 287 -19.05 13.68 0.15
C THR A 287 -18.98 14.22 -1.26
N ILE A 288 -19.26 13.33 -2.22
CA ILE A 288 -19.51 13.69 -3.62
C ILE A 288 -20.83 13.05 -4.03
N SER A 289 -21.73 13.86 -4.60
CA SER A 289 -23.02 13.43 -5.15
C SER A 289 -23.12 13.85 -6.62
N GLY A 290 -24.17 13.40 -7.32
CA GLY A 290 -24.47 13.83 -8.68
C GLY A 290 -23.40 13.49 -9.71
N ILE A 291 -22.70 12.39 -9.54
CA ILE A 291 -21.68 11.95 -10.50
C ILE A 291 -22.39 11.51 -11.79
N THR A 292 -22.17 12.25 -12.88
CA THR A 292 -22.75 11.97 -14.20
C THR A 292 -21.96 10.94 -15.01
N GLY A 293 -20.74 10.60 -14.56
CA GLY A 293 -19.87 9.60 -15.17
C GLY A 293 -19.84 8.32 -14.35
N THR A 294 -19.79 7.16 -14.99
CA THR A 294 -19.52 5.88 -14.33
C THR A 294 -18.16 5.94 -13.65
N LEU A 295 -18.11 5.70 -12.33
CA LEU A 295 -16.87 5.46 -11.60
C LEU A 295 -16.17 4.24 -12.22
N GLY A 296 -15.35 4.45 -13.26
CA GLY A 296 -14.61 3.37 -13.92
C GLY A 296 -14.59 3.40 -15.45
N SER A 297 -15.30 4.31 -16.13
CA SER A 297 -15.16 4.46 -17.58
C SER A 297 -14.10 5.53 -17.89
N GLY A 298 -12.83 5.18 -17.84
CA GLY A 298 -11.82 5.82 -18.68
C GLY A 298 -12.25 5.64 -20.14
N ALA A 299 -12.34 6.74 -20.88
CA ALA A 299 -12.68 6.74 -22.30
C ALA A 299 -11.78 5.76 -23.06
N GLY A 300 -12.35 4.67 -23.57
CA GLY A 300 -11.68 3.76 -24.48
C GLY A 300 -11.71 2.29 -24.04
N GLY A 301 -12.79 1.60 -24.34
CA GLY A 301 -12.79 0.11 -24.43
C GLY A 301 -13.32 -0.61 -23.20
N GLY A 302 -14.59 -0.90 -23.22
CA GLY A 302 -15.28 -2.08 -22.71
C GLY A 302 -14.77 -2.76 -21.45
N LEU A 303 -14.94 -2.20 -20.28
CA LEU A 303 -15.05 -2.94 -19.05
C LEU A 303 -16.47 -2.72 -18.51
N GLY A 304 -17.36 -3.59 -18.97
CA GLY A 304 -18.72 -3.71 -18.43
C GLY A 304 -18.69 -4.37 -17.07
N GLY A 305 -18.20 -3.67 -16.07
CA GLY A 305 -18.45 -3.89 -14.67
C GLY A 305 -19.15 -2.66 -14.19
N ALA A 306 -20.48 -2.75 -13.99
CA ALA A 306 -21.25 -1.70 -13.33
C ALA A 306 -20.50 -1.35 -12.04
N ALA A 307 -20.13 -0.07 -11.89
CA ALA A 307 -20.03 0.49 -10.56
C ALA A 307 -21.26 0.02 -9.80
N PRO A 308 -21.19 -0.36 -8.53
CA PRO A 308 -22.37 -0.62 -7.78
C PRO A 308 -23.19 0.66 -7.84
N ALA A 309 -24.18 0.65 -8.74
CA ALA A 309 -25.28 1.55 -8.61
C ALA A 309 -25.84 1.24 -7.23
N VAL A 310 -25.81 2.21 -6.34
CA VAL A 310 -26.70 2.22 -5.19
C VAL A 310 -28.09 2.30 -5.81
N VAL A 311 -28.63 1.15 -6.18
CA VAL A 311 -30.03 0.99 -6.53
C VAL A 311 -30.76 1.02 -5.20
N GLY A 312 -31.03 2.18 -4.70
CA GLY A 312 -32.08 2.42 -3.76
C GLY A 312 -33.39 2.25 -4.52
N ASP A 313 -34.10 1.18 -4.22
CA ASP A 313 -35.47 0.94 -4.68
C ASP A 313 -36.38 2.02 -4.09
N GLY A 314 -36.95 2.88 -4.95
CA GLY A 314 -38.21 3.57 -4.75
C GLY A 314 -38.39 4.52 -3.57
N GLY A 315 -37.73 5.68 -3.57
CA GLY A 315 -38.12 6.85 -2.75
C GLY A 315 -38.15 8.12 -3.61
N PRO A 316 -38.79 9.21 -3.17
CA PRO A 316 -39.06 10.36 -4.02
C PRO A 316 -37.82 11.02 -4.59
N ALA A 317 -37.89 11.42 -5.83
CA ALA A 317 -36.85 11.72 -6.80
C ALA A 317 -36.03 13.02 -6.56
N ASP A 318 -35.78 13.48 -5.35
CA ASP A 318 -35.13 14.78 -5.11
C ASP A 318 -33.92 14.80 -4.15
N ALA A 319 -33.50 13.67 -3.61
CA ALA A 319 -32.23 13.62 -2.85
C ALA A 319 -31.12 13.04 -3.74
N GLU A 320 -30.22 13.89 -4.18
CA GLU A 320 -29.01 13.50 -4.95
C GLU A 320 -28.20 12.47 -4.16
N ALA A 321 -28.21 11.20 -4.58
CA ALA A 321 -27.59 10.11 -3.84
C ALA A 321 -26.07 10.35 -3.64
N VAL A 322 -25.60 10.18 -2.42
CA VAL A 322 -24.15 10.28 -2.10
C VAL A 322 -23.42 9.11 -2.74
N ALA A 323 -22.58 9.39 -3.73
CA ALA A 323 -21.82 8.39 -4.47
C ALA A 323 -20.47 8.07 -3.83
N VAL A 324 -19.86 9.05 -3.12
CA VAL A 324 -18.54 8.89 -2.47
C VAL A 324 -18.59 9.44 -1.06
N ARG A 325 -18.06 8.65 -0.10
CA ARG A 325 -17.81 9.06 1.29
C ARG A 325 -16.33 9.03 1.56
N GLY A 326 -15.74 10.21 1.72
CA GLY A 326 -14.32 10.37 2.06
C GLY A 326 -14.13 10.67 3.54
N TRP A 327 -13.67 9.71 4.33
CA TRP A 327 -13.37 9.94 5.73
C TRP A 327 -11.95 10.48 5.87
N ILE A 328 -11.85 11.72 6.36
CA ILE A 328 -10.62 12.48 6.48
C ILE A 328 -10.30 12.64 7.96
N ARG A 329 -9.10 12.20 8.34
CA ARG A 329 -8.55 12.43 9.67
C ARG A 329 -7.31 13.29 9.57
N SER A 330 -7.24 14.31 10.41
CA SER A 330 -6.09 15.21 10.52
C SER A 330 -5.79 15.50 11.98
N ARG A 331 -4.59 15.96 12.27
CA ARG A 331 -4.23 16.46 13.59
C ARG A 331 -5.06 17.70 13.91
N ALA A 332 -5.59 17.79 15.11
CA ALA A 332 -6.46 18.91 15.48
C ALA A 332 -5.67 20.21 15.64
N ASP A 333 -4.40 20.13 16.07
CA ASP A 333 -3.51 21.26 16.33
C ASP A 333 -2.90 21.86 15.03
N THR A 334 -2.47 21.03 14.10
CA THR A 334 -1.72 21.46 12.90
C THR A 334 -2.51 21.34 11.61
N GLY A 335 -3.62 20.61 11.60
CA GLY A 335 -4.34 20.23 10.38
C GLY A 335 -3.57 19.25 9.47
N GLU A 336 -2.40 18.73 9.91
CA GLU A 336 -1.61 17.77 9.16
C GLU A 336 -2.45 16.50 8.91
N PRO A 337 -2.56 16.03 7.65
CA PRO A 337 -3.35 14.84 7.36
C PRO A 337 -2.73 13.61 8.01
N ILE A 338 -3.58 12.81 8.68
CA ILE A 338 -3.22 11.50 9.20
C ILE A 338 -3.61 10.46 8.14
N TYR A 339 -4.82 10.59 7.57
CA TYR A 339 -5.40 9.56 6.76
C TYR A 339 -6.61 10.08 5.97
N VAL A 340 -6.70 9.64 4.73
CA VAL A 340 -7.87 9.84 3.86
C VAL A 340 -8.31 8.49 3.33
N GLY A 341 -9.51 8.06 3.62
CA GLY A 341 -10.09 6.80 3.16
C GLY A 341 -11.39 7.03 2.44
N ILE A 342 -11.57 6.38 1.29
CA ILE A 342 -12.81 6.37 0.54
C ILE A 342 -13.54 5.09 0.88
N TYR A 343 -14.71 5.22 1.49
CA TYR A 343 -15.52 4.11 1.96
C TYR A 343 -16.64 3.81 0.98
N THR A 344 -16.79 2.53 0.65
CA THR A 344 -17.86 2.00 -0.16
C THR A 344 -18.31 0.64 0.40
N THR A 345 -19.56 0.27 0.12
CA THR A 345 -20.08 -1.07 0.33
C THR A 345 -20.34 -1.71 -1.04
N TYR A 346 -20.22 -3.01 -1.13
CA TYR A 346 -20.57 -3.76 -2.33
C TYR A 346 -21.04 -5.17 -1.97
N ARG A 347 -21.76 -5.81 -2.91
CA ARG A 347 -22.22 -7.19 -2.74
C ARG A 347 -21.56 -8.10 -3.76
N HIS A 348 -21.17 -9.29 -3.30
CA HIS A 348 -20.65 -10.34 -4.14
C HIS A 348 -21.13 -11.70 -3.64
N GLN A 349 -21.71 -12.51 -4.53
CA GLN A 349 -22.25 -13.84 -4.20
C GLN A 349 -23.20 -13.85 -2.97
N GLY A 350 -24.08 -12.86 -2.89
CA GLY A 350 -25.05 -12.74 -1.80
C GLY A 350 -24.50 -12.23 -0.46
N ARG A 351 -23.23 -11.87 -0.38
CA ARG A 351 -22.56 -11.30 0.79
C ARG A 351 -22.26 -9.83 0.59
N GLY A 352 -22.40 -9.04 1.65
CA GLY A 352 -21.98 -7.65 1.68
C GLY A 352 -20.56 -7.51 2.23
N TYR A 353 -19.83 -6.52 1.72
CA TYR A 353 -18.45 -6.21 2.10
C TYR A 353 -18.26 -4.72 2.25
N VAL A 354 -17.31 -4.32 3.09
CA VAL A 354 -16.82 -2.94 3.16
C VAL A 354 -15.52 -2.83 2.38
N SER A 355 -15.42 -1.85 1.50
CA SER A 355 -14.20 -1.51 0.79
C SER A 355 -13.71 -0.13 1.24
N VAL A 356 -12.42 -0.03 1.53
CA VAL A 356 -11.75 1.20 1.94
C VAL A 356 -10.60 1.48 0.99
N GLY A 357 -10.78 2.45 0.12
CA GLY A 357 -9.74 2.90 -0.80
C GLY A 357 -8.86 3.98 -0.18
N PHE A 358 -7.56 3.78 -0.20
CA PHE A 358 -6.54 4.76 0.20
C PHE A 358 -5.91 5.34 -1.04
N PRO A 359 -6.26 6.57 -1.44
CA PRO A 359 -5.67 7.18 -2.61
C PRO A 359 -4.18 7.44 -2.43
N LEU A 360 -3.43 7.15 -3.47
CA LEU A 360 -2.00 7.38 -3.61
C LEU A 360 -1.74 8.10 -4.94
N PRO A 361 -0.60 8.76 -5.14
CA PRO A 361 -0.23 9.28 -6.44
C PRO A 361 -0.18 8.17 -7.50
N GLN A 362 -1.02 8.27 -8.53
CA GLN A 362 -1.16 7.31 -9.63
C GLN A 362 -1.53 5.87 -9.18
N ALA A 363 -2.05 5.70 -7.98
CA ALA A 363 -2.44 4.41 -7.46
C ALA A 363 -3.54 4.54 -6.40
N SER A 364 -4.18 3.42 -6.08
CA SER A 364 -5.06 3.27 -4.92
C SER A 364 -4.68 1.99 -4.18
N PHE A 365 -4.56 2.07 -2.87
CA PHE A 365 -4.44 0.89 -2.03
C PHE A 365 -5.81 0.64 -1.41
N THR A 366 -6.40 -0.52 -1.68
CA THR A 366 -7.76 -0.83 -1.26
C THR A 366 -7.75 -2.01 -0.30
N ALA A 367 -8.40 -1.85 0.85
CA ALA A 367 -8.73 -2.92 1.76
C ALA A 367 -10.19 -3.35 1.54
N THR A 368 -10.43 -4.65 1.43
CA THR A 368 -11.76 -5.24 1.38
C THR A 368 -11.96 -6.13 2.60
N LEU A 369 -13.02 -5.88 3.32
CA LEU A 369 -13.27 -6.44 4.63
C LEU A 369 -14.59 -7.20 4.67
N ALA A 370 -14.55 -8.44 5.18
CA ALA A 370 -15.74 -9.21 5.46
C ALA A 370 -16.30 -8.85 6.83
N PRO A 371 -17.62 -8.61 6.96
CA PRO A 371 -18.26 -8.40 8.24
C PRO A 371 -18.45 -9.72 8.98
N ALA A 372 -18.33 -9.67 10.31
CA ALA A 372 -18.68 -10.75 11.21
C ALA A 372 -19.26 -10.19 12.50
N ALA A 373 -20.25 -10.89 13.06
CA ALA A 373 -20.80 -10.52 14.34
C ALA A 373 -19.82 -10.86 15.49
N ARG A 374 -19.70 -9.96 16.45
CA ARG A 374 -19.00 -10.21 17.70
C ARG A 374 -20.04 -10.54 18.78
N PRO A 375 -19.78 -11.49 19.70
CA PRO A 375 -20.63 -11.69 20.87
C PRO A 375 -20.85 -10.36 21.63
N GLY A 376 -22.10 -10.06 21.99
CA GLY A 376 -22.46 -8.79 22.62
C GLY A 376 -22.81 -7.66 21.64
N GLY A 377 -23.09 -7.98 20.37
CA GLY A 377 -23.60 -7.03 19.38
C GLY A 377 -22.55 -6.18 18.70
N GLY A 378 -21.25 -6.46 18.87
CA GLY A 378 -20.19 -5.78 18.16
C GLY A 378 -20.08 -6.21 16.70
N LEU A 379 -19.37 -5.41 15.88
CA LEU A 379 -19.08 -5.67 14.48
C LEU A 379 -17.57 -5.81 14.26
N VAL A 380 -17.19 -6.93 13.67
CA VAL A 380 -15.82 -7.16 13.19
C VAL A 380 -15.78 -7.01 11.68
N LEU A 381 -14.83 -6.23 11.18
CA LEU A 381 -14.46 -6.16 9.78
C LEU A 381 -13.04 -6.74 9.62
N ASP A 382 -12.88 -7.83 8.90
CA ASP A 382 -11.60 -8.54 8.77
C ASP A 382 -11.22 -8.75 7.30
N SER A 383 -9.97 -8.47 6.97
CA SER A 383 -9.40 -8.77 5.65
C SER A 383 -8.91 -10.22 5.54
N ARG A 384 -8.78 -10.93 6.67
CA ARG A 384 -8.38 -12.33 6.72
C ARG A 384 -9.63 -13.20 6.62
N SER A 385 -9.84 -13.76 5.47
CA SER A 385 -10.97 -14.63 5.19
C SER A 385 -10.55 -15.70 4.18
N GLU A 386 -11.21 -16.85 4.22
CA GLU A 386 -11.08 -17.87 3.18
C GLU A 386 -11.89 -17.53 1.92
N LEU A 387 -12.71 -16.48 1.97
CA LEU A 387 -13.45 -15.97 0.83
C LEU A 387 -12.52 -15.24 -0.15
N ASP A 388 -12.87 -15.26 -1.43
CA ASP A 388 -12.03 -14.71 -2.50
C ASP A 388 -11.87 -13.18 -2.49
N GLN A 389 -12.84 -12.46 -1.91
CA GLN A 389 -12.91 -11.00 -1.99
C GLN A 389 -12.13 -10.26 -0.90
N PRO A 390 -12.16 -10.66 0.39
CA PRO A 390 -11.43 -9.95 1.44
C PRO A 390 -9.93 -9.97 1.21
N GLY A 391 -9.28 -8.85 1.51
CA GLY A 391 -7.83 -8.71 1.33
C GLY A 391 -7.41 -7.28 1.03
N HIS A 392 -6.19 -7.16 0.54
CA HIS A 392 -5.61 -5.88 0.17
C HIS A 392 -5.19 -5.88 -1.29
N TYR A 393 -5.45 -4.78 -1.98
CA TYR A 393 -5.21 -4.63 -3.40
C TYR A 393 -4.51 -3.30 -3.68
N LEU A 394 -3.49 -3.34 -4.51
CA LEU A 394 -2.84 -2.14 -5.05
C LEU A 394 -3.24 -1.99 -6.51
N THR A 395 -4.03 -0.99 -6.79
CA THR A 395 -4.41 -0.64 -8.17
C THR A 395 -3.50 0.46 -8.69
N TYR A 396 -2.79 0.17 -9.74
CA TYR A 396 -1.95 1.11 -10.46
C TYR A 396 -2.71 1.71 -11.63
N ILE A 397 -2.61 3.02 -11.80
CA ILE A 397 -3.27 3.75 -12.89
C ILE A 397 -2.19 4.33 -13.76
N ASP A 398 -2.17 3.94 -15.02
CA ASP A 398 -1.23 4.50 -15.97
C ASP A 398 -1.58 5.97 -16.25
N PRO A 399 -0.64 6.92 -16.06
CA PRO A 399 -0.94 8.35 -16.19
C PRO A 399 -1.18 8.81 -17.63
N VAL A 400 -0.87 7.98 -18.63
CA VAL A 400 -1.00 8.30 -20.04
C VAL A 400 -2.23 7.65 -20.66
N SER A 401 -2.37 6.32 -20.43
CA SER A 401 -3.47 5.54 -21.01
C SER A 401 -4.69 5.42 -20.10
N SER A 402 -4.55 5.76 -18.80
CA SER A 402 -5.55 5.51 -17.76
C SER A 402 -5.86 4.02 -17.55
N ASP A 403 -5.03 3.12 -18.08
CA ASP A 403 -5.19 1.69 -17.89
C ASP A 403 -4.95 1.31 -16.41
N LEU A 404 -5.71 0.32 -15.95
CA LEU A 404 -5.67 -0.16 -14.58
C LEU A 404 -4.92 -1.48 -14.48
N THR A 405 -4.05 -1.60 -13.49
CA THR A 405 -3.44 -2.86 -13.09
C THR A 405 -3.66 -3.07 -11.61
N THR A 406 -4.48 -4.05 -11.25
CA THR A 406 -4.77 -4.39 -9.86
C THR A 406 -3.94 -5.59 -9.42
N LEU A 407 -3.34 -5.47 -8.24
CA LEU A 407 -2.44 -6.45 -7.65
C LEU A 407 -2.95 -6.82 -6.27
N GLY A 408 -3.21 -8.10 -6.03
CA GLY A 408 -3.48 -8.61 -4.68
C GLY A 408 -2.23 -8.54 -3.81
N VAL A 409 -2.31 -7.85 -2.67
CA VAL A 409 -1.20 -7.71 -1.71
C VAL A 409 -1.30 -8.80 -0.66
N ARG A 410 -0.44 -9.80 -0.74
CA ARG A 410 -0.41 -10.90 0.23
C ARG A 410 0.48 -10.58 1.42
N GLY A 411 0.13 -11.11 2.58
CA GLY A 411 0.92 -10.96 3.79
C GLY A 411 0.65 -9.68 4.59
N PHE A 412 -0.18 -8.79 4.10
CA PHE A 412 -0.73 -7.69 4.88
C PHE A 412 -2.17 -8.03 5.28
N ALA A 413 -2.53 -7.76 6.52
CA ALA A 413 -3.87 -8.01 7.03
C ALA A 413 -4.28 -6.94 8.03
N GLU A 414 -5.59 -6.67 8.09
CA GLU A 414 -6.18 -5.81 9.10
C GLU A 414 -7.50 -6.37 9.63
N ARG A 415 -7.82 -5.99 10.86
CA ARG A 415 -9.08 -6.29 11.50
C ARG A 415 -9.51 -5.10 12.34
N LEU A 416 -10.70 -4.60 12.07
CA LEU A 416 -11.38 -3.59 12.87
C LEU A 416 -12.49 -4.26 13.66
N ASP A 417 -12.43 -4.17 14.97
CA ASP A 417 -13.39 -4.71 15.93
C ASP A 417 -14.04 -3.54 16.67
N VAL A 418 -15.33 -3.31 16.48
CA VAL A 418 -16.10 -2.22 17.10
C VAL A 418 -17.14 -2.81 18.03
N PHE A 419 -17.17 -2.34 19.28
CA PHE A 419 -18.01 -2.94 20.32
C PHE A 419 -18.33 -1.93 21.43
N VAL A 420 -19.33 -2.27 22.23
CA VAL A 420 -19.69 -1.54 23.45
C VAL A 420 -19.08 -2.27 24.65
N ASP A 421 -18.37 -1.52 25.51
CA ASP A 421 -17.79 -2.04 26.76
C ASP A 421 -18.08 -1.04 27.89
N GLY A 422 -18.80 -1.50 28.93
CA GLY A 422 -19.22 -0.65 30.04
C GLY A 422 -20.11 0.54 29.62
N GLY A 423 -20.85 0.42 28.52
CA GLY A 423 -21.69 1.50 27.97
C GLY A 423 -20.91 2.49 27.10
N GLU A 424 -19.60 2.33 26.92
CA GLU A 424 -18.76 3.13 26.06
C GLU A 424 -18.52 2.41 24.72
N LEU A 425 -18.56 3.19 23.62
CA LEU A 425 -18.22 2.68 22.31
C LEU A 425 -16.70 2.65 22.14
N ARG A 426 -16.16 1.50 21.83
CA ARG A 426 -14.73 1.25 21.65
C ARG A 426 -14.45 0.53 20.35
N ALA A 427 -13.21 0.68 19.85
CA ALA A 427 -12.74 -0.16 18.77
C ALA A 427 -11.25 -0.51 18.92
N GLU A 428 -10.91 -1.67 18.37
CA GLU A 428 -9.54 -2.10 18.14
C GLU A 428 -9.31 -2.30 16.65
N HIS A 429 -8.34 -1.58 16.09
CA HIS A 429 -7.93 -1.75 14.71
C HIS A 429 -6.51 -2.32 14.67
N ALA A 430 -6.40 -3.60 14.43
CA ALA A 430 -5.15 -4.34 14.44
C ALA A 430 -4.65 -4.63 13.03
N PHE A 431 -3.33 -4.56 12.86
CA PHE A 431 -2.64 -4.74 11.59
C PHE A 431 -1.52 -5.76 11.71
N TRP A 432 -1.38 -6.61 10.70
CA TRP A 432 -0.36 -7.65 10.62
C TRP A 432 0.41 -7.56 9.31
N VAL A 433 1.68 -7.95 9.39
CA VAL A 433 2.48 -8.24 8.21
C VAL A 433 3.07 -9.65 8.39
N PHE A 434 2.82 -10.55 7.43
CA PHE A 434 3.17 -11.98 7.51
C PHE A 434 2.67 -12.71 8.77
N GLY A 435 1.52 -12.33 9.27
CA GLY A 435 0.96 -12.87 10.50
C GLY A 435 1.55 -12.28 11.79
N PHE A 436 2.59 -11.44 11.71
CA PHE A 436 3.16 -10.74 12.86
C PHE A 436 2.41 -9.43 13.09
N PRO A 437 1.82 -9.20 14.27
CA PRO A 437 1.20 -7.92 14.58
C PRO A 437 2.26 -6.82 14.63
N PHE A 438 1.95 -5.66 14.04
CA PHE A 438 2.88 -4.54 14.05
C PHE A 438 2.28 -3.25 14.61
N LEU A 439 0.96 -3.09 14.53
CA LEU A 439 0.23 -1.93 15.03
C LEU A 439 -1.15 -2.36 15.52
N VAL A 440 -1.55 -1.83 16.67
CA VAL A 440 -2.94 -1.82 17.13
C VAL A 440 -3.32 -0.39 17.47
N LEU A 441 -4.44 0.06 16.95
CA LEU A 441 -5.04 1.35 17.30
C LEU A 441 -6.25 1.08 18.18
N HIS A 442 -6.20 1.55 19.41
CA HIS A 442 -7.32 1.50 20.32
C HIS A 442 -8.08 2.82 20.23
N TYR A 443 -9.39 2.74 20.04
CA TYR A 443 -10.27 3.90 19.96
C TYR A 443 -11.22 3.92 21.12
N ARG A 444 -11.44 5.12 21.68
CA ARG A 444 -12.60 5.48 22.46
C ARG A 444 -13.41 6.46 21.65
N MET A 445 -14.71 6.22 21.57
CA MET A 445 -15.60 7.01 20.75
C MET A 445 -16.72 7.55 21.62
N HIS A 446 -16.93 8.85 21.56
CA HIS A 446 -17.98 9.51 22.32
C HIS A 446 -18.75 10.45 21.39
N ARG A 447 -20.06 10.64 21.67
CA ARG A 447 -20.86 11.59 20.90
C ARG A 447 -20.30 12.98 21.06
N LYS A 448 -20.28 13.74 19.98
CA LYS A 448 -19.98 15.16 20.01
C LYS A 448 -21.16 15.89 20.67
N ASP A 449 -20.84 16.89 21.46
CA ASP A 449 -21.82 17.79 22.04
C ASP A 449 -22.53 18.65 20.99
#